data_1bf59f069ae156ab33688a924dc68c99
#
_entry.id   1bf59f069ae156ab33688a924dc68c99
#
_cell.length_a   1.000
_cell.length_b   1.000
_cell.length_c   1.000
_cell.angle_alpha   90.00
_cell.angle_beta   90.00
_cell.angle_gamma   90.00
#
_symmetry.space_group_name_H-M   'P 1'
#
loop_
_entity.id
_entity.type
_entity.pdbx_description
1 polymer ?
#
loop_
_entity_poly.entity_id
_entity_poly.type
_entity_poly.pdbx_seq_one_letter_code
_entity_poly.pdbx_strand_id
1 'polypeptide(L)' 'MLFRQMEYFQAVVEQKSFTAAAQRCNISQSAISQQIQALEAELGVQL' A
#
# COMPACT_ATOMS: atom_id res chain seq x y z
N MET A 1 5.87 0.55 -10.06
CA MET A 1 5.02 1.45 -10.83
C MET A 1 4.18 2.28 -9.92
N LEU A 2 4.22 3.55 -10.16
CA LEU A 2 3.58 4.51 -9.27
C LEU A 2 2.07 4.33 -9.21
N PHE A 3 1.48 3.98 -10.35
CA PHE A 3 0.04 3.86 -10.44
C PHE A 3 -0.50 2.79 -9.48
N ARG A 4 0.11 1.61 -9.49
CA ARG A 4 -0.30 0.53 -8.61
C ARG A 4 -0.05 0.87 -7.15
N GLN A 5 1.07 1.52 -6.89
CA GLN A 5 1.40 1.94 -5.54
C GLN A 5 0.37 2.91 -4.99
N MET A 6 -0.14 3.78 -5.82
CA MET A 6 -1.19 4.72 -5.41
C MET A 6 -2.48 3.99 -5.06
N GLU A 7 -2.83 2.95 -5.82
CA GLU A 7 -4.00 2.14 -5.51
C GLU A 7 -3.87 1.46 -4.15
N TYR A 8 -2.69 0.90 -3.90
CA TYR A 8 -2.43 0.23 -2.62
C TYR A 8 -2.48 1.22 -1.47
N PHE A 9 -1.86 2.37 -1.67
CA PHE A 9 -1.86 3.42 -0.66
C PHE A 9 -3.29 3.86 -0.34
N GLN A 10 -4.10 4.07 -1.35
CA GLN A 10 -5.48 4.47 -1.16
C GLN A 10 -6.27 3.39 -0.40
N ALA A 11 -6.04 2.13 -0.73
CA ALA A 11 -6.71 1.03 -0.04
C ALA A 11 -6.34 1.02 1.43
N VAL A 12 -5.07 1.23 1.77
CA VAL A 12 -4.62 1.26 3.15
C VAL A 12 -5.29 2.40 3.91
N VAL A 13 -5.36 3.56 3.28
CA VAL A 13 -5.99 4.73 3.91
C VAL A 13 -7.47 4.48 4.16
N GLU A 14 -8.16 3.93 3.17
CA GLU A 14 -9.59 3.68 3.29
C GLU A 14 -9.91 2.59 4.31
N GLN A 15 -9.15 1.50 4.27
CA GLN A 15 -9.38 0.37 5.16
C GLN A 15 -8.77 0.58 6.54
N LYS A 16 -7.79 1.46 6.65
CA LYS A 16 -7.04 1.72 7.88
C LYS A 16 -6.41 0.44 8.43
N SER A 17 -6.06 -0.49 7.55
CA SER A 17 -5.47 -1.76 7.92
C SER A 17 -4.76 -2.36 6.71
N PHE A 18 -3.50 -2.77 6.91
CA PHE A 18 -2.76 -3.44 5.84
C PHE A 18 -3.41 -4.76 5.45
N THR A 19 -3.90 -5.50 6.44
CA THR A 19 -4.53 -6.78 6.18
C THR A 19 -5.79 -6.62 5.33
N ALA A 20 -6.65 -5.69 5.71
CA ALA A 20 -7.89 -5.46 4.96
C ALA A 20 -7.59 -4.89 3.57
N ALA A 21 -6.59 -4.00 3.49
CA ALA A 21 -6.20 -3.42 2.21
C ALA A 21 -5.66 -4.49 1.26
N ALA A 22 -4.84 -5.41 1.80
CA ALA A 22 -4.30 -6.49 0.99
C ALA A 22 -5.41 -7.39 0.46
N GLN A 23 -6.39 -7.68 1.27
CA GLN A 23 -7.53 -8.48 0.83
C GLN A 23 -8.31 -7.78 -0.26
N ARG A 24 -8.52 -6.48 -0.12
CA ARG A 24 -9.22 -5.69 -1.13
C ARG A 24 -8.47 -5.68 -2.44
N CYS A 25 -7.14 -5.61 -2.38
CA CYS A 25 -6.31 -5.59 -3.57
C CYS A 25 -5.97 -6.99 -4.08
N ASN A 26 -6.42 -8.01 -3.38
CA ASN A 26 -6.21 -9.41 -3.75
C ASN A 26 -4.74 -9.78 -3.80
N ILE A 27 -3.98 -9.29 -2.82
CA ILE A 27 -2.56 -9.59 -2.68
C ILE A 27 -2.27 -9.91 -1.21
N SER A 28 -1.07 -10.41 -0.94
CA SER A 28 -0.67 -10.72 0.42
C SER A 28 -0.38 -9.45 1.21
N GLN A 29 -0.44 -9.55 2.54
CA GLN A 29 -0.10 -8.42 3.39
C GLN A 29 1.36 -8.01 3.21
N SER A 30 2.25 -8.99 3.04
CA SER A 30 3.65 -8.70 2.79
C SER A 30 3.83 -7.88 1.52
N ALA A 31 3.08 -8.24 0.49
CA ALA A 31 3.21 -7.55 -0.80
C ALA A 31 2.77 -6.09 -0.68
N ILE A 32 1.63 -5.84 -0.03
CA ILE A 32 1.13 -4.47 0.08
C ILE A 32 2.06 -3.64 0.98
N SER A 33 2.61 -4.26 2.03
CA SER A 33 3.54 -3.59 2.91
C SER A 33 4.78 -3.14 2.14
N GLN A 34 5.32 -4.01 1.28
CA GLN A 34 6.48 -3.69 0.47
C GLN A 34 6.17 -2.55 -0.52
N GLN A 35 4.99 -2.58 -1.12
CA GLN A 35 4.59 -1.53 -2.05
C GLN A 35 4.47 -0.18 -1.36
N ILE A 36 3.90 -0.17 -0.15
CA ILE A 36 3.77 1.07 0.59
C ILE A 36 5.14 1.60 1.01
N GLN A 37 6.06 0.71 1.42
CA GLN A 37 7.41 1.13 1.77
C GLN A 37 8.14 1.73 0.57
N ALA A 38 7.96 1.14 -0.60
CA ALA A 38 8.56 1.69 -1.82
C ALA A 38 8.01 3.07 -2.13
N LEU A 39 6.70 3.26 -1.94
CA LEU A 39 6.08 4.56 -2.17
C LEU A 39 6.60 5.59 -1.19
N GLU A 40 6.72 5.21 0.08
CA GLU A 40 7.27 6.10 1.10
C GLU A 40 8.67 6.56 0.74
N ALA A 41 9.50 5.62 0.30
CA ALA A 41 10.88 5.93 -0.09
C ALA A 41 10.91 6.89 -1.27
N GLU A 42 10.00 6.70 -2.21
CA GLU A 42 9.94 7.53 -3.41
C GLU A 42 9.49 8.95 -3.09
N LEU A 43 8.50 9.07 -2.20
CA LEU A 43 7.97 10.37 -1.82
C LEU A 43 8.79 11.06 -0.73
N GLY A 44 9.63 10.30 -0.04
CA GLY A 44 10.42 10.85 1.05
C GLY A 44 9.62 11.12 2.30
N VAL A 45 8.50 10.44 2.48
CA VAL A 45 7.66 10.59 3.67
C VAL A 45 7.42 9.24 4.32
N GLN A 46 7.06 9.27 5.58
CA GLN A 46 6.66 8.07 6.30
C GLN A 46 5.17 8.09 6.57
N LEU A 47 4.56 6.96 6.35
CA LEU A 47 3.11 6.82 6.51
C LEU A 47 2.74 6.06 7.79
#